data_e10f263849fd2ab2107b5bfe56b11550
#
_entry.id   e10f263849fd2ab2107b5bfe56b11550
#
_cell.length_a   1.000
_cell.length_b   1.000
_cell.length_c   1.000
_cell.angle_alpha   90.00
_cell.angle_beta   90.00
_cell.angle_gamma   90.00
#
_symmetry.space_group_name_H-M   'P 1'
#
loop_
_entity.id
_entity.type
_entity.pdbx_description
1 polymer ?
#
loop_
_entity_poly.entity_id
_entity_poly.type
_entity_poly.pdbx_seq_one_letter_code
_entity_poly.pdbx_strand_id
1 'polypeptide(L)'
;MKTFSRPAIAACLFVAALGAGCATAAPSGLHATPAGLGRLPYSDADVDFMSGMIPHHAQAVIMAGWAPSHGARTDVAILCERIVVGQRDEIATMQTWLRDRGLTVPDATSTRHKMKMNGMEHEMLMPGMLTDDEMAALDRARGPEFDRLFLEGMIRHHQGAIDMVDVLFKAYGAAQDEVVFKFASDGYADQSTEIDRMNKMLEAPGRE
;
A
#
# COMPACT_ATOMS: atom_id res chain seq x y z
N MET A 1 -39.19 -28.13 -85.36
CA MET A 1 -38.48 -27.01 -84.70
C MET A 1 -38.52 -27.34 -83.22
N LYS A 2 -37.36 -27.72 -82.63
CA LYS A 2 -37.21 -28.09 -81.25
C LYS A 2 -36.44 -27.00 -80.51
N THR A 3 -37.05 -26.30 -79.63
CA THR A 3 -36.43 -25.26 -78.76
C THR A 3 -35.77 -25.93 -77.59
N PHE A 4 -34.47 -25.82 -77.48
CA PHE A 4 -33.72 -26.24 -76.28
C PHE A 4 -33.74 -25.12 -75.17
N SER A 5 -34.31 -25.49 -74.06
CA SER A 5 -34.26 -24.64 -72.89
C SER A 5 -32.96 -24.92 -72.05
N ARG A 6 -32.19 -23.89 -71.74
CA ARG A 6 -30.98 -23.96 -70.90
C ARG A 6 -31.33 -23.77 -69.43
N PRO A 7 -30.79 -24.54 -68.50
CA PRO A 7 -31.00 -24.30 -67.10
C PRO A 7 -30.07 -23.17 -66.60
N ALA A 8 -30.62 -22.29 -65.82
CA ALA A 8 -29.90 -21.25 -65.10
C ALA A 8 -29.16 -21.84 -63.87
N ILE A 9 -27.86 -21.64 -63.84
CA ILE A 9 -27.03 -21.99 -62.69
C ILE A 9 -27.13 -20.81 -61.69
N ALA A 10 -27.78 -21.06 -60.52
CA ALA A 10 -27.77 -20.12 -59.40
C ALA A 10 -26.42 -20.22 -58.66
N ALA A 11 -25.62 -19.17 -58.74
CA ALA A 11 -24.40 -19.04 -57.97
C ALA A 11 -24.76 -18.55 -56.54
N CYS A 12 -24.63 -19.43 -55.53
CA CYS A 12 -24.68 -19.03 -54.14
C CYS A 12 -23.41 -18.30 -53.76
N LEU A 13 -23.48 -16.99 -53.62
CA LEU A 13 -22.43 -16.19 -52.98
C LEU A 13 -22.47 -16.39 -51.47
N PHE A 14 -21.50 -17.13 -50.94
CA PHE A 14 -21.21 -17.19 -49.52
C PHE A 14 -20.53 -15.88 -49.13
N VAL A 15 -21.22 -14.98 -48.45
CA VAL A 15 -20.63 -13.84 -47.81
C VAL A 15 -20.05 -14.31 -46.45
N ALA A 16 -18.76 -14.52 -46.41
CA ALA A 16 -18.06 -14.74 -45.16
C ALA A 16 -18.00 -13.40 -44.38
N ALA A 17 -18.84 -13.23 -43.41
CA ALA A 17 -18.75 -12.13 -42.45
C ALA A 17 -17.53 -12.34 -41.58
N LEU A 18 -16.42 -11.64 -41.90
CA LEU A 18 -15.29 -11.45 -40.99
C LEU A 18 -15.75 -10.59 -39.81
N GLY A 19 -16.16 -11.24 -38.74
CA GLY A 19 -16.37 -10.59 -37.46
C GLY A 19 -15.02 -10.11 -36.91
N ALA A 20 -14.68 -8.84 -37.15
CA ALA A 20 -13.62 -8.17 -36.44
C ALA A 20 -14.04 -8.05 -34.97
N GLY A 21 -13.66 -9.04 -34.17
CA GLY A 21 -13.73 -8.93 -32.73
C GLY A 21 -12.79 -7.82 -32.29
N CYS A 22 -13.35 -6.67 -31.86
CA CYS A 22 -12.61 -5.70 -31.10
C CYS A 22 -12.19 -6.37 -29.78
N ALA A 23 -11.00 -6.95 -29.76
CA ALA A 23 -10.32 -7.25 -28.53
C ALA A 23 -9.93 -5.91 -27.92
N THR A 24 -10.76 -5.39 -27.02
CA THR A 24 -10.36 -4.30 -26.14
C THR A 24 -9.22 -4.84 -25.31
N ALA A 25 -8.00 -4.41 -25.62
CA ALA A 25 -6.85 -4.68 -24.76
C ALA A 25 -7.20 -4.18 -23.36
N ALA A 26 -7.14 -5.07 -22.37
CA ALA A 26 -7.25 -4.67 -20.97
C ALA A 26 -6.17 -3.62 -20.69
N PRO A 27 -6.47 -2.55 -19.95
CA PRO A 27 -5.45 -1.57 -19.58
C PRO A 27 -4.31 -2.31 -18.87
N SER A 28 -3.08 -2.03 -19.34
CA SER A 28 -1.85 -2.59 -18.77
C SER A 28 -1.81 -2.29 -17.29
N GLY A 29 -1.66 -3.31 -16.43
CA GLY A 29 -1.54 -3.14 -14.99
C GLY A 29 -2.68 -3.73 -14.14
N LEU A 30 -3.72 -4.35 -14.74
CA LEU A 30 -4.72 -5.10 -13.95
C LEU A 30 -4.42 -6.61 -13.97
N HIS A 31 -4.25 -7.17 -12.78
CA HIS A 31 -4.03 -8.60 -12.59
C HIS A 31 -5.37 -9.30 -12.32
N ALA A 32 -5.69 -10.32 -13.12
CA ALA A 32 -6.83 -11.17 -12.85
C ALA A 32 -6.56 -12.02 -11.60
N THR A 33 -7.54 -12.07 -10.69
CA THR A 33 -7.46 -12.99 -9.54
C THR A 33 -7.50 -14.44 -10.01
N PRO A 34 -6.84 -15.37 -9.29
CA PRO A 34 -6.96 -16.80 -9.59
C PRO A 34 -8.43 -17.22 -9.65
N ALA A 35 -8.81 -17.92 -10.72
CA ALA A 35 -10.17 -18.40 -10.92
C ALA A 35 -10.64 -19.24 -9.71
N GLY A 36 -11.69 -18.79 -9.03
CA GLY A 36 -12.34 -19.56 -7.97
C GLY A 36 -12.54 -18.84 -6.63
N LEU A 37 -11.95 -17.66 -6.40
CA LEU A 37 -12.06 -16.98 -5.10
C LEU A 37 -13.03 -15.78 -5.09
N GLY A 38 -13.66 -15.42 -6.22
CA GLY A 38 -14.61 -14.30 -6.30
C GLY A 38 -14.01 -12.94 -5.93
N ARG A 39 -12.67 -12.82 -5.89
CA ARG A 39 -11.96 -11.59 -5.54
C ARG A 39 -11.94 -10.63 -6.73
N LEU A 40 -12.06 -9.35 -6.45
CA LEU A 40 -11.89 -8.32 -7.47
C LEU A 40 -10.43 -8.28 -7.98
N PRO A 41 -10.20 -7.84 -9.24
CA PRO A 41 -8.85 -7.68 -9.76
C PRO A 41 -8.09 -6.63 -8.94
N TYR A 42 -6.78 -6.78 -8.87
CA TYR A 42 -5.87 -5.81 -8.28
C TYR A 42 -4.92 -5.24 -9.35
N SER A 43 -4.36 -4.08 -9.09
CA SER A 43 -3.44 -3.38 -9.98
C SER A 43 -1.99 -3.44 -9.47
N ASP A 44 -1.03 -3.05 -10.31
CA ASP A 44 0.36 -2.85 -9.88
C ASP A 44 0.46 -1.82 -8.75
N ALA A 45 -0.38 -0.77 -8.79
CA ALA A 45 -0.43 0.23 -7.72
C ALA A 45 -0.88 -0.34 -6.36
N ASP A 46 -1.79 -1.34 -6.36
CA ASP A 46 -2.15 -2.06 -5.14
C ASP A 46 -0.96 -2.86 -4.59
N VAL A 47 -0.19 -3.51 -5.48
CA VAL A 47 1.01 -4.26 -5.09
C VAL A 47 2.08 -3.34 -4.52
N ASP A 48 2.35 -2.22 -5.19
CA ASP A 48 3.34 -1.23 -4.76
C ASP A 48 2.94 -0.62 -3.40
N PHE A 49 1.65 -0.29 -3.22
CA PHE A 49 1.13 0.22 -1.96
C PHE A 49 1.28 -0.78 -0.82
N MET A 50 0.78 -2.01 -0.99
CA MET A 50 0.81 -3.05 0.05
C MET A 50 2.26 -3.48 0.37
N SER A 51 3.13 -3.56 -0.62
CA SER A 51 4.54 -3.93 -0.40
C SER A 51 5.36 -2.79 0.19
N GLY A 52 5.10 -1.54 -0.21
CA GLY A 52 5.81 -0.36 0.29
C GLY A 52 5.38 0.03 1.71
N MET A 53 4.13 -0.22 2.09
CA MET A 53 3.62 0.09 3.43
C MET A 53 4.19 -0.85 4.51
N ILE A 54 4.63 -2.07 4.17
CA ILE A 54 5.27 -2.97 5.13
C ILE A 54 6.55 -2.38 5.75
N PRO A 55 7.57 -1.97 4.97
CA PRO A 55 8.77 -1.33 5.55
C PRO A 55 8.47 0.03 6.19
N HIS A 56 7.46 0.73 5.72
CA HIS A 56 6.98 1.96 6.33
C HIS A 56 6.51 1.67 7.77
N HIS A 57 5.58 0.74 7.97
CA HIS A 57 5.07 0.34 9.28
C HIS A 57 6.15 -0.27 10.19
N ALA A 58 7.09 -1.05 9.61
CA ALA A 58 8.19 -1.60 10.36
C ALA A 58 9.04 -0.52 11.05
N GLN A 59 9.27 0.62 10.40
CA GLN A 59 9.98 1.73 11.03
C GLN A 59 9.19 2.32 12.20
N ALA A 60 7.88 2.53 12.07
CA ALA A 60 7.06 3.02 13.17
C ALA A 60 7.06 2.07 14.37
N VAL A 61 6.99 0.75 14.13
CA VAL A 61 7.09 -0.27 15.19
C VAL A 61 8.43 -0.18 15.93
N ILE A 62 9.55 0.08 15.23
CA ILE A 62 10.87 0.27 15.85
C ILE A 62 10.86 1.54 16.70
N MET A 63 10.45 2.68 16.13
CA MET A 63 10.41 3.97 16.80
C MET A 63 9.57 3.91 18.10
N ALA A 64 8.35 3.39 17.99
CA ALA A 64 7.43 3.26 19.11
C ALA A 64 7.91 2.21 20.14
N GLY A 65 8.59 1.17 19.68
CA GLY A 65 9.17 0.11 20.52
C GLY A 65 10.24 0.62 21.51
N TRP A 66 10.84 1.78 21.25
CA TRP A 66 11.83 2.37 22.14
C TRP A 66 11.24 3.06 23.38
N ALA A 67 9.96 3.43 23.40
CA ALA A 67 9.33 4.19 24.46
C ALA A 67 9.61 3.65 25.89
N PRO A 68 9.53 2.32 26.17
CA PRO A 68 9.77 1.80 27.53
C PRO A 68 11.21 2.01 28.03
N SER A 69 12.21 1.95 27.14
CA SER A 69 13.63 2.07 27.49
C SER A 69 14.15 3.52 27.41
N HIS A 70 13.39 4.42 26.78
CA HIS A 70 13.79 5.80 26.52
C HIS A 70 13.14 6.81 27.48
N GLY A 71 12.38 6.33 28.48
CA GLY A 71 11.77 7.19 29.49
C GLY A 71 10.66 8.08 28.94
N ALA A 72 9.87 7.54 28.00
CA ALA A 72 8.72 8.23 27.47
C ALA A 72 7.70 8.56 28.58
N ARG A 73 7.09 9.74 28.53
CA ARG A 73 5.98 10.10 29.43
C ARG A 73 4.78 9.18 29.18
N THR A 74 3.95 9.00 30.19
CA THR A 74 2.89 7.96 30.22
C THR A 74 1.95 8.01 29.02
N ASP A 75 1.50 9.17 28.61
CA ASP A 75 0.59 9.31 27.46
C ASP A 75 1.25 9.00 26.11
N VAL A 76 2.54 9.33 25.95
CA VAL A 76 3.35 8.94 24.78
C VAL A 76 3.59 7.43 24.79
N ALA A 77 3.91 6.84 25.93
CA ALA A 77 4.10 5.39 26.05
C ALA A 77 2.84 4.61 25.67
N ILE A 78 1.65 5.06 26.13
CA ILE A 78 0.36 4.46 25.73
C ILE A 78 0.11 4.57 24.22
N LEU A 79 0.43 5.72 23.61
CA LEU A 79 0.33 5.89 22.17
C LEU A 79 1.27 4.92 21.44
N CYS A 80 2.53 4.84 21.88
CA CYS A 80 3.53 3.94 21.31
C CYS A 80 3.09 2.47 21.36
N GLU A 81 2.52 2.02 22.50
CA GLU A 81 2.00 0.66 22.62
C GLU A 81 0.91 0.36 21.59
N ARG A 82 -0.04 1.30 21.40
CA ARG A 82 -1.10 1.18 20.40
C ARG A 82 -0.55 1.11 18.99
N ILE A 83 0.41 1.97 18.64
CA ILE A 83 1.07 1.96 17.34
C ILE A 83 1.78 0.62 17.10
N VAL A 84 2.53 0.10 18.09
CA VAL A 84 3.23 -1.19 17.94
C VAL A 84 2.25 -2.33 17.67
N VAL A 85 1.13 -2.39 18.38
CA VAL A 85 0.13 -3.47 18.20
C VAL A 85 -0.57 -3.30 16.85
N GLY A 86 -1.15 -2.13 16.58
CA GLY A 86 -1.91 -1.90 15.36
C GLY A 86 -1.07 -2.12 14.09
N GLN A 87 0.12 -1.52 14.04
CA GLN A 87 0.93 -1.63 12.82
C GLN A 87 1.55 -3.01 12.61
N ARG A 88 1.76 -3.82 13.65
CA ARG A 88 2.11 -5.24 13.47
C ARG A 88 0.96 -6.05 12.86
N ASP A 89 -0.27 -5.81 13.28
CA ASP A 89 -1.44 -6.49 12.72
C ASP A 89 -1.66 -6.07 11.25
N GLU A 90 -1.41 -4.83 10.92
CA GLU A 90 -1.45 -4.28 9.57
C GLU A 90 -0.36 -4.88 8.67
N ILE A 91 0.87 -5.00 9.14
CA ILE A 91 1.96 -5.72 8.44
C ILE A 91 1.54 -7.16 8.14
N ALA A 92 0.98 -7.87 9.11
CA ALA A 92 0.52 -9.25 8.91
C ALA A 92 -0.59 -9.35 7.86
N THR A 93 -1.50 -8.37 7.84
CA THR A 93 -2.57 -8.26 6.84
C THR A 93 -2.00 -8.07 5.43
N MET A 94 -1.07 -7.13 5.25
CA MET A 94 -0.41 -6.86 3.97
C MET A 94 0.39 -8.07 3.49
N GLN A 95 1.17 -8.69 4.37
CA GLN A 95 1.93 -9.91 4.04
C GLN A 95 1.00 -11.05 3.61
N THR A 96 -0.15 -11.21 4.26
CA THR A 96 -1.14 -12.23 3.89
C THR A 96 -1.73 -11.93 2.52
N TRP A 97 -2.10 -10.67 2.26
CA TRP A 97 -2.63 -10.26 0.96
C TRP A 97 -1.66 -10.54 -0.19
N LEU A 98 -0.38 -10.22 -0.02
CA LEU A 98 0.69 -10.47 -1.00
C LEU A 98 0.90 -11.99 -1.18
N ARG A 99 1.00 -12.74 -0.09
CA ARG A 99 1.22 -14.19 -0.11
C ARG A 99 0.10 -14.94 -0.84
N ASP A 100 -1.15 -14.57 -0.58
CA ASP A 100 -2.33 -15.18 -1.21
C ASP A 100 -2.38 -14.98 -2.73
N ARG A 101 -1.59 -14.04 -3.25
CA ARG A 101 -1.46 -13.71 -4.67
C ARG A 101 -0.17 -14.24 -5.30
N GLY A 102 0.65 -14.95 -4.53
CA GLY A 102 1.95 -15.48 -4.98
C GLY A 102 2.97 -14.37 -5.28
N LEU A 103 2.79 -13.19 -4.67
CA LEU A 103 3.66 -12.04 -4.84
C LEU A 103 4.83 -12.09 -3.85
N THR A 104 5.89 -11.33 -4.14
CA THR A 104 7.02 -11.15 -3.22
C THR A 104 6.53 -10.48 -1.93
N VAL A 105 6.87 -11.10 -0.80
CA VAL A 105 6.47 -10.61 0.53
C VAL A 105 7.68 -9.95 1.19
N PRO A 106 7.67 -8.64 1.47
CA PRO A 106 8.72 -7.98 2.23
C PRO A 106 8.83 -8.54 3.66
N ASP A 107 10.06 -8.51 4.20
CA ASP A 107 10.30 -8.85 5.60
C ASP A 107 9.59 -7.85 6.53
N ALA A 108 8.91 -8.36 7.55
CA ALA A 108 8.15 -7.57 8.53
C ALA A 108 9.02 -6.61 9.38
N THR A 109 10.34 -6.79 9.36
CA THR A 109 11.30 -5.98 10.13
C THR A 109 12.17 -5.08 9.25
N SER A 110 12.07 -5.22 7.92
CA SER A 110 12.81 -4.37 6.98
C SER A 110 12.26 -2.95 7.00
N THR A 111 13.13 -1.96 7.12
CA THR A 111 12.79 -0.52 7.03
C THR A 111 13.19 0.09 5.69
N ARG A 112 13.42 -0.75 4.68
CA ARG A 112 13.75 -0.31 3.31
C ARG A 112 12.83 -1.00 2.33
N HIS A 113 12.22 -0.21 1.47
CA HIS A 113 11.47 -0.74 0.33
C HIS A 113 12.44 -1.13 -0.78
N LYS A 114 12.33 -2.38 -1.23
CA LYS A 114 13.12 -2.91 -2.33
C LYS A 114 12.32 -2.92 -3.60
N MET A 115 12.82 -2.25 -4.63
CA MET A 115 12.21 -2.26 -5.95
C MET A 115 13.26 -2.50 -7.04
N LYS A 116 12.83 -3.11 -8.15
CA LYS A 116 13.68 -3.31 -9.31
C LYS A 116 13.47 -2.19 -10.31
N MET A 117 14.53 -1.42 -10.59
CA MET A 117 14.55 -0.43 -11.66
C MET A 117 15.68 -0.76 -12.63
N ASN A 118 15.36 -0.86 -13.92
CA ASN A 118 16.32 -1.20 -14.98
C ASN A 118 17.13 -2.50 -14.70
N GLY A 119 16.49 -3.49 -14.08
CA GLY A 119 17.12 -4.77 -13.75
C GLY A 119 18.01 -4.77 -12.51
N MET A 120 18.19 -3.65 -11.85
CA MET A 120 18.94 -3.50 -10.59
C MET A 120 17.97 -3.35 -9.40
N GLU A 121 18.34 -3.90 -8.26
CA GLU A 121 17.62 -3.73 -7.00
C GLU A 121 18.05 -2.41 -6.35
N HIS A 122 17.06 -1.59 -6.00
CA HIS A 122 17.24 -0.32 -5.29
C HIS A 122 16.50 -0.41 -3.97
N GLU A 123 17.13 0.12 -2.91
CA GLU A 123 16.49 0.30 -1.61
C GLU A 123 16.18 1.77 -1.40
N MET A 124 14.98 2.06 -0.93
CA MET A 124 14.53 3.42 -0.69
C MET A 124 13.69 3.54 0.56
N LEU A 125 13.67 4.74 1.13
CA LEU A 125 12.69 5.13 2.15
C LEU A 125 11.37 5.48 1.46
N MET A 126 10.27 5.07 2.08
CA MET A 126 8.94 5.51 1.66
C MET A 126 8.66 6.94 2.16
N PRO A 127 7.66 7.64 1.61
CA PRO A 127 7.31 9.00 2.03
C PRO A 127 7.17 9.13 3.55
N GLY A 128 7.67 10.20 4.13
CA GLY A 128 7.55 10.50 5.56
C GLY A 128 8.48 9.71 6.50
N MET A 129 9.11 8.63 6.05
CA MET A 129 10.03 7.84 6.88
C MET A 129 11.22 8.68 7.36
N LEU A 130 11.72 8.34 8.54
CA LEU A 130 12.93 8.93 9.10
C LEU A 130 14.17 8.38 8.38
N THR A 131 15.14 9.26 8.17
CA THR A 131 16.48 8.89 7.71
C THR A 131 17.26 8.13 8.79
N ASP A 132 18.37 7.48 8.43
CA ASP A 132 19.20 6.77 9.39
C ASP A 132 19.75 7.69 10.49
N ASP A 133 20.10 8.93 10.13
CA ASP A 133 20.59 9.93 11.09
C ASP A 133 19.48 10.36 12.07
N GLU A 134 18.25 10.55 11.58
CA GLU A 134 17.10 10.87 12.42
C GLU A 134 16.70 9.70 13.33
N MET A 135 16.71 8.47 12.82
CA MET A 135 16.51 7.26 13.62
C MET A 135 17.58 7.15 14.72
N ALA A 136 18.84 7.37 14.39
CA ALA A 136 19.94 7.35 15.36
C ALA A 136 19.83 8.51 16.37
N ALA A 137 19.30 9.66 16.01
CA ALA A 137 19.03 10.76 16.94
C ALA A 137 17.91 10.40 17.93
N LEU A 138 16.82 9.81 17.43
CA LEU A 138 15.71 9.35 18.25
C LEU A 138 16.14 8.24 19.22
N ASP A 139 16.95 7.26 18.77
CA ASP A 139 17.46 6.17 19.62
C ASP A 139 18.40 6.66 20.72
N ARG A 140 19.09 7.79 20.53
CA ARG A 140 19.90 8.41 21.59
C ARG A 140 19.13 9.26 22.59
N ALA A 141 17.97 9.79 22.18
CA ALA A 141 17.16 10.70 22.99
C ALA A 141 16.51 9.99 24.19
N ARG A 142 16.29 10.72 25.29
CA ARG A 142 15.63 10.20 26.51
C ARG A 142 14.67 11.22 27.08
N GLY A 143 13.65 10.74 27.77
CA GLY A 143 12.67 11.59 28.47
C GLY A 143 11.99 12.58 27.51
N PRO A 144 11.87 13.86 27.92
CA PRO A 144 11.18 14.88 27.11
C PRO A 144 11.73 15.05 25.69
N GLU A 145 13.02 14.82 25.49
CA GLU A 145 13.62 14.93 24.15
C GLU A 145 13.22 13.74 23.27
N PHE A 146 13.13 12.52 23.84
CA PHE A 146 12.58 11.38 23.12
C PHE A 146 11.13 11.65 22.73
N ASP A 147 10.29 12.12 23.66
CA ASP A 147 8.88 12.41 23.40
C ASP A 147 8.72 13.39 22.25
N ARG A 148 9.50 14.49 22.25
CA ARG A 148 9.45 15.51 21.22
C ARG A 148 9.85 14.94 19.84
N LEU A 149 11.01 14.30 19.76
CA LEU A 149 11.51 13.73 18.50
C LEU A 149 10.61 12.62 17.97
N PHE A 150 10.07 11.79 18.86
CA PHE A 150 9.12 10.74 18.49
C PHE A 150 7.84 11.32 17.90
N LEU A 151 7.22 12.29 18.59
CA LEU A 151 5.96 12.88 18.14
C LEU A 151 6.14 13.62 16.80
N GLU A 152 7.18 14.46 16.67
CA GLU A 152 7.48 15.19 15.43
C GLU A 152 7.77 14.22 14.27
N GLY A 153 8.59 13.19 14.52
CA GLY A 153 8.94 12.17 13.54
C GLY A 153 7.74 11.32 13.13
N MET A 154 6.89 10.90 14.08
CA MET A 154 5.73 10.08 13.84
C MET A 154 4.59 10.83 13.12
N ILE A 155 4.41 12.13 13.39
CA ILE A 155 3.48 12.98 12.62
C ILE A 155 3.88 13.00 11.15
N ARG A 156 5.17 13.24 10.85
CA ARG A 156 5.67 13.23 9.47
C ARG A 156 5.53 11.84 8.83
N HIS A 157 5.81 10.80 9.59
CA HIS A 157 5.70 9.40 9.15
C HIS A 157 4.24 9.07 8.77
N HIS A 158 3.27 9.39 9.61
CA HIS A 158 1.85 9.18 9.34
C HIS A 158 1.36 10.02 8.14
N GLN A 159 1.82 11.26 8.01
CA GLN A 159 1.51 12.06 6.82
C GLN A 159 2.01 11.38 5.55
N GLY A 160 3.20 10.78 5.58
CA GLY A 160 3.73 10.01 4.45
C GLY A 160 2.85 8.82 4.06
N ALA A 161 2.27 8.12 5.04
CA ALA A 161 1.33 7.04 4.76
C ALA A 161 0.03 7.56 4.13
N ILE A 162 -0.50 8.69 4.62
CA ILE A 162 -1.66 9.36 4.02
C ILE A 162 -1.36 9.74 2.56
N ASP A 163 -0.18 10.29 2.28
CA ASP A 163 0.25 10.63 0.92
C ASP A 163 0.31 9.39 0.02
N MET A 164 0.75 8.22 0.56
CA MET A 164 0.74 6.96 -0.17
C MET A 164 -0.68 6.47 -0.48
N VAL A 165 -1.63 6.62 0.44
CA VAL A 165 -3.06 6.33 0.21
C VAL A 165 -3.62 7.23 -0.88
N ASP A 166 -3.29 8.52 -0.87
CA ASP A 166 -3.69 9.47 -1.90
C ASP A 166 -3.17 9.09 -3.30
N VAL A 167 -1.93 8.62 -3.39
CA VAL A 167 -1.35 8.12 -4.64
C VAL A 167 -2.10 6.88 -5.12
N LEU A 168 -2.39 5.93 -4.22
CA LEU A 168 -3.15 4.73 -4.53
C LEU A 168 -4.53 5.07 -5.12
N PHE A 169 -5.31 5.93 -4.45
CA PHE A 169 -6.67 6.27 -4.90
C PHE A 169 -6.70 7.10 -6.19
N LYS A 170 -5.60 7.75 -6.57
CA LYS A 170 -5.45 8.46 -7.85
C LYS A 170 -5.04 7.53 -8.99
N ALA A 171 -4.52 6.33 -8.69
CA ALA A 171 -4.11 5.38 -9.71
C ALA A 171 -5.31 4.71 -10.37
N TYR A 172 -5.32 4.67 -11.71
CA TYR A 172 -6.43 4.06 -12.46
C TYR A 172 -6.56 2.56 -12.17
N GLY A 173 -7.76 2.15 -11.75
CA GLY A 173 -8.07 0.74 -11.46
C GLY A 173 -7.51 0.20 -10.15
N ALA A 174 -6.83 1.04 -9.35
CA ALA A 174 -6.37 0.66 -8.02
C ALA A 174 -7.50 0.69 -6.98
N ALA A 175 -7.25 0.06 -5.84
CA ALA A 175 -8.19 -0.04 -4.71
C ALA A 175 -9.56 -0.64 -5.09
N GLN A 176 -9.62 -1.52 -6.10
CA GLN A 176 -10.82 -2.29 -6.41
C GLN A 176 -10.92 -3.58 -5.58
N ASP A 177 -9.79 -4.08 -5.09
CA ASP A 177 -9.75 -5.19 -4.14
C ASP A 177 -10.26 -4.72 -2.77
N GLU A 178 -11.22 -5.44 -2.20
CA GLU A 178 -11.90 -5.06 -0.94
C GLU A 178 -10.92 -4.91 0.23
N VAL A 179 -9.90 -5.77 0.30
CA VAL A 179 -8.90 -5.72 1.38
C VAL A 179 -8.03 -4.48 1.24
N VAL A 180 -7.58 -4.15 0.02
CA VAL A 180 -6.77 -2.95 -0.24
C VAL A 180 -7.58 -1.69 0.03
N PHE A 181 -8.82 -1.62 -0.48
CA PHE A 181 -9.69 -0.47 -0.26
C PHE A 181 -9.94 -0.22 1.23
N LYS A 182 -10.33 -1.29 1.95
CA LYS A 182 -10.59 -1.20 3.39
C LYS A 182 -9.33 -0.79 4.15
N PHE A 183 -8.21 -1.45 3.89
CA PHE A 183 -6.93 -1.14 4.53
C PHE A 183 -6.51 0.32 4.34
N ALA A 184 -6.56 0.81 3.10
CA ALA A 184 -6.19 2.19 2.77
C ALA A 184 -7.15 3.21 3.42
N SER A 185 -8.47 2.93 3.39
CA SER A 185 -9.48 3.84 3.97
C SER A 185 -9.39 3.91 5.49
N ASP A 186 -9.26 2.77 6.15
CA ASP A 186 -9.12 2.71 7.61
C ASP A 186 -7.81 3.37 8.04
N GLY A 187 -6.70 3.03 7.38
CA GLY A 187 -5.39 3.60 7.66
C GLY A 187 -5.36 5.13 7.49
N TYR A 188 -6.03 5.67 6.46
CA TYR A 188 -6.18 7.13 6.30
C TYR A 188 -6.87 7.77 7.50
N ALA A 189 -7.98 7.19 7.96
CA ALA A 189 -8.77 7.73 9.07
C ALA A 189 -8.01 7.61 10.40
N ASP A 190 -7.41 6.45 10.66
CA ASP A 190 -6.69 6.19 11.91
C ASP A 190 -5.44 7.06 12.02
N GLN A 191 -4.61 7.14 10.98
CA GLN A 191 -3.40 7.95 11.00
C GLN A 191 -3.68 9.45 11.04
N SER A 192 -4.76 9.92 10.39
CA SER A 192 -5.21 11.32 10.54
C SER A 192 -5.59 11.65 11.98
N THR A 193 -6.31 10.75 12.64
CA THR A 193 -6.70 10.89 14.04
C THR A 193 -5.49 10.86 14.98
N GLU A 194 -4.50 10.01 14.70
CA GLU A 194 -3.26 9.94 15.47
C GLU A 194 -2.39 11.19 15.30
N ILE A 195 -2.31 11.77 14.08
CA ILE A 195 -1.65 13.06 13.84
C ILE A 195 -2.27 14.15 14.72
N ASP A 196 -3.60 14.27 14.74
CA ASP A 196 -4.30 15.25 15.56
C ASP A 196 -4.00 15.06 17.05
N ARG A 197 -3.95 13.82 17.52
CA ARG A 197 -3.60 13.48 18.89
C ARG A 197 -2.16 13.86 19.21
N MET A 198 -1.20 13.52 18.33
CA MET A 198 0.22 13.84 18.53
C MET A 198 0.48 15.35 18.54
N ASN A 199 -0.19 16.12 17.70
CA ASN A 199 -0.11 17.59 17.71
C ASN A 199 -0.57 18.15 19.09
N LYS A 200 -1.70 17.67 19.62
CA LYS A 200 -2.17 18.07 20.96
C LYS A 200 -1.19 17.67 22.07
N MET A 201 -0.50 16.55 21.91
CA MET A 201 0.52 16.09 22.87
C MET A 201 1.78 16.97 22.83
N LEU A 202 2.15 17.52 21.67
CA LEU A 202 3.25 18.48 21.53
C LEU A 202 2.91 19.84 22.14
N GLU A 203 1.66 20.30 22.00
CA GLU A 203 1.18 21.57 22.57
C GLU A 203 1.04 21.54 24.10
N ALA A 204 0.76 20.37 24.68
CA ALA A 204 0.60 20.15 26.11
C ALA A 204 1.86 19.47 26.68
N PRO A 205 2.93 20.22 27.02
CA PRO A 205 4.10 19.65 27.68
C PRO A 205 3.68 18.99 28.98
N GLY A 206 4.11 17.75 29.19
CA GLY A 206 3.61 16.81 30.14
C GLY A 206 3.25 17.39 31.52
N ARG A 207 2.08 17.03 31.99
CA ARG A 207 1.78 17.16 33.45
C ARG A 207 2.65 16.13 34.15
N GLU A 208 3.64 16.62 34.92
CA GLU A 208 4.42 15.82 35.83
C GLU A 208 3.53 15.03 36.81
#